data_30606a13b12587d0682ae05ff10731d4
#
_entry.id   30606a13b12587d0682ae05ff10731d4
#
_cell.length_a   1.000
_cell.length_b   1.000
_cell.length_c   1.000
_cell.angle_alpha   90.00
_cell.angle_beta   90.00
_cell.angle_gamma   90.00
#
_symmetry.space_group_name_H-M   'P 1'
#
loop_
_entity.id
_entity.type
_entity.pdbx_description
1 polymer ?
#
loop_
_entity_poly.entity_id
_entity_poly.type
_entity_poly.pdbx_seq_one_letter_code
_entity_poly.pdbx_strand_id
1 'polypeptide(L)'
;MTYEELILKLKDRLAADGAYPIQAQAMLSTQILKDKLELVLPWAMEASGFDFWLVLSRENNDDPIHSTLVTWDMLEARRVSILAFHRDSKTGAVRRMCVGSQSPEMDGLYENVQQRGESVWKATARILRECDPSRIAVNRSINSGYCDGLTATLFEQLKDAIDPCYRERIEVGEALSVRWLERVTPLEKKIMECFCAVTHAIIDYTFSTDFIIPGKTTTTDIEWCMRRIINELGYNYWFGPDVDLQRRGSNVSRMFNETIQPGDLLHCDIGINGQYVHLHTDMQWVAYILREGETEAPQELQALLDTGNRFRQIVMDSMVIGKDGNAVFDEAMRLAKLEGIQPMLYTHPVGTFGHGAGPAIGMYTNQGFVAGTGERVIDEDTCFALELNVYDNLACWDGQRVFMYLEEDICRAAECDYIDGHQTKLMLL
;
A
#
# COMPACT_ATOMS: atom_id res chain seq x y z
N MET A 1 28.66 -9.99 1.90
CA MET A 1 27.84 -10.42 3.08
C MET A 1 27.22 -11.76 2.75
N THR A 2 27.33 -12.76 3.65
CA THR A 2 26.70 -14.07 3.40
C THR A 2 25.16 -13.97 3.56
N TYR A 3 24.45 -14.98 3.06
CA TYR A 3 23.00 -15.08 3.20
C TYR A 3 22.56 -15.11 4.68
N GLU A 4 23.26 -15.90 5.51
CA GLU A 4 22.99 -16.05 6.92
C GLU A 4 23.22 -14.74 7.70
N GLU A 5 24.27 -14.00 7.36
CA GLU A 5 24.55 -12.67 7.92
C GLU A 5 23.45 -11.67 7.58
N LEU A 6 22.95 -11.69 6.33
CA LEU A 6 21.81 -10.86 5.91
C LEU A 6 20.57 -11.19 6.73
N ILE A 7 20.17 -12.47 6.79
CA ILE A 7 18.96 -12.88 7.51
C ILE A 7 19.02 -12.47 8.99
N LEU A 8 20.17 -12.65 9.65
CA LEU A 8 20.35 -12.23 11.03
C LEU A 8 20.19 -10.71 11.17
N LYS A 9 20.87 -9.94 10.33
CA LYS A 9 20.79 -8.46 10.33
C LYS A 9 19.35 -7.97 10.13
N LEU A 10 18.60 -8.57 9.20
CA LEU A 10 17.21 -8.20 8.94
C LEU A 10 16.28 -8.56 10.10
N LYS A 11 16.46 -9.74 10.72
CA LYS A 11 15.72 -10.13 11.94
C LYS A 11 15.98 -9.16 13.09
N ASP A 12 17.23 -8.77 13.30
CA ASP A 12 17.61 -7.79 14.35
C ASP A 12 16.98 -6.42 14.05
N ARG A 13 16.98 -5.97 12.79
CA ARG A 13 16.35 -4.71 12.39
C ARG A 13 14.85 -4.72 12.66
N LEU A 14 14.15 -5.76 12.26
CA LEU A 14 12.72 -5.94 12.50
C LEU A 14 12.38 -6.05 14.00
N ALA A 15 13.23 -6.75 14.76
CA ALA A 15 13.04 -6.91 16.21
C ALA A 15 13.18 -5.59 16.97
N ALA A 16 14.06 -4.69 16.52
CA ALA A 16 14.26 -3.38 17.12
C ALA A 16 12.98 -2.52 17.12
N ASP A 17 12.11 -2.71 16.13
CA ASP A 17 10.83 -1.99 16.01
C ASP A 17 9.62 -2.84 16.41
N GLY A 18 9.83 -4.02 17.02
CA GLY A 18 8.76 -4.91 17.48
C GLY A 18 8.05 -5.68 16.35
N ALA A 19 8.63 -5.71 15.15
CA ALA A 19 8.07 -6.37 13.98
C ALA A 19 8.61 -7.81 13.76
N TYR A 20 9.40 -8.33 14.69
CA TYR A 20 9.92 -9.71 14.74
C TYR A 20 10.15 -10.13 16.20
N PRO A 21 9.94 -11.39 16.60
CA PRO A 21 9.36 -12.48 15.80
C PRO A 21 7.86 -12.29 15.52
N ILE A 22 7.23 -13.27 14.89
CA ILE A 22 5.81 -13.23 14.48
C ILE A 22 4.83 -12.88 15.61
N GLN A 23 5.12 -13.31 16.84
CA GLN A 23 4.32 -12.94 18.02
C GLN A 23 4.40 -11.46 18.35
N ALA A 24 5.58 -10.86 18.21
CA ALA A 24 5.73 -9.41 18.39
C ALA A 24 4.96 -8.66 17.31
N GLN A 25 5.00 -9.13 16.06
CA GLN A 25 4.24 -8.57 14.96
C GLN A 25 2.71 -8.63 15.23
N ALA A 26 2.21 -9.72 15.79
CA ALA A 26 0.81 -9.85 16.22
C ALA A 26 0.43 -8.84 17.31
N MET A 27 1.27 -8.64 18.32
CA MET A 27 1.05 -7.62 19.36
C MET A 27 1.11 -6.20 18.79
N LEU A 28 2.03 -5.96 17.87
CA LEU A 28 2.19 -4.68 17.18
C LEU A 28 0.93 -4.33 16.37
N SER A 29 0.31 -5.30 15.68
CA SER A 29 -0.93 -5.07 14.93
C SER A 29 -2.08 -4.61 15.83
N THR A 30 -2.20 -5.18 17.04
CA THR A 30 -3.18 -4.70 18.04
C THR A 30 -2.90 -3.27 18.48
N GLN A 31 -1.63 -2.89 18.63
CA GLN A 31 -1.29 -1.51 19.00
C GLN A 31 -1.61 -0.53 17.85
N ILE A 32 -1.30 -0.90 16.60
CA ILE A 32 -1.69 -0.12 15.42
C ILE A 32 -3.21 0.07 15.36
N LEU A 33 -3.98 -1.01 15.57
CA LEU A 33 -5.44 -0.92 15.62
C LEU A 33 -5.92 0.04 16.70
N LYS A 34 -5.36 0.00 17.92
CA LYS A 34 -5.70 0.95 19.01
C LYS A 34 -5.46 2.39 18.57
N ASP A 35 -4.30 2.69 18.04
CA ASP A 35 -3.93 4.03 17.59
C ASP A 35 -4.88 4.51 16.47
N LYS A 36 -5.21 3.65 15.51
CA LYS A 36 -6.17 3.99 14.43
C LYS A 36 -7.59 4.21 14.96
N LEU A 37 -8.05 3.40 15.91
CA LEU A 37 -9.37 3.56 16.53
C LEU A 37 -9.49 4.86 17.36
N GLU A 38 -8.37 5.35 17.88
CA GLU A 38 -8.34 6.58 18.69
C GLU A 38 -8.07 7.83 17.86
N LEU A 39 -7.17 7.75 16.88
CA LEU A 39 -6.69 8.92 16.14
C LEU A 39 -7.39 9.08 14.77
N VAL A 40 -7.58 7.97 14.05
CA VAL A 40 -8.06 7.99 12.65
C VAL A 40 -9.59 7.88 12.57
N LEU A 41 -10.20 6.95 13.32
CA LEU A 41 -11.63 6.67 13.19
C LEU A 41 -12.53 7.89 13.45
N PRO A 42 -12.36 8.68 14.55
CA PRO A 42 -13.19 9.85 14.80
C PRO A 42 -13.07 10.90 13.68
N TRP A 43 -11.83 11.14 13.22
CA TRP A 43 -11.55 12.04 12.12
C TRP A 43 -12.16 11.55 10.79
N ALA A 44 -12.01 10.27 10.45
CA ALA A 44 -12.55 9.70 9.22
C ALA A 44 -14.07 9.79 9.16
N MET A 45 -14.77 9.52 10.28
CA MET A 45 -16.22 9.66 10.39
C MET A 45 -16.65 11.13 10.25
N GLU A 46 -15.92 12.07 10.87
CA GLU A 46 -16.20 13.51 10.77
C GLU A 46 -15.98 14.03 9.36
N ALA A 47 -14.81 13.76 8.78
CA ALA A 47 -14.41 14.23 7.45
C ALA A 47 -15.33 13.70 6.33
N SER A 48 -15.88 12.48 6.50
CA SER A 48 -16.85 11.89 5.57
C SER A 48 -18.31 12.24 5.87
N GLY A 49 -18.59 12.86 7.03
CA GLY A 49 -19.92 13.31 7.46
C GLY A 49 -20.86 12.19 7.86
N PHE A 50 -20.36 11.00 8.20
CA PHE A 50 -21.17 9.89 8.73
C PHE A 50 -21.14 9.87 10.25
N ASP A 51 -22.30 9.65 10.85
CA ASP A 51 -22.44 9.45 12.29
C ASP A 51 -22.57 7.97 12.68
N PHE A 52 -22.74 7.08 11.69
CA PHE A 52 -22.76 5.64 11.92
C PHE A 52 -22.05 4.87 10.79
N TRP A 53 -21.25 3.86 11.15
CA TRP A 53 -20.60 2.96 10.20
C TRP A 53 -20.91 1.51 10.56
N LEU A 54 -21.43 0.74 9.60
CA LEU A 54 -21.65 -0.70 9.72
C LEU A 54 -20.70 -1.45 8.80
N VAL A 55 -19.83 -2.27 9.38
CA VAL A 55 -18.97 -3.21 8.67
C VAL A 55 -19.52 -4.62 8.91
N LEU A 56 -20.08 -5.21 7.85
CA LEU A 56 -20.67 -6.53 7.88
C LEU A 56 -19.74 -7.52 7.18
N SER A 57 -19.33 -8.54 7.91
CA SER A 57 -18.45 -9.59 7.39
C SER A 57 -19.08 -10.96 7.57
N ARG A 58 -18.67 -11.91 6.74
CA ARG A 58 -19.21 -13.29 6.78
C ARG A 58 -18.06 -14.28 6.65
N GLU A 59 -18.09 -15.33 7.45
CA GLU A 59 -17.15 -16.46 7.41
C GLU A 59 -16.93 -16.96 5.96
N ASN A 60 -15.68 -17.10 5.54
CA ASN A 60 -15.22 -17.44 4.20
C ASN A 60 -15.55 -16.38 3.09
N ASN A 61 -16.03 -15.23 3.45
CA ASN A 61 -16.25 -14.10 2.53
C ASN A 61 -16.22 -12.80 3.32
N ASP A 62 -15.05 -12.49 3.84
CA ASP A 62 -14.83 -11.33 4.69
C ASP A 62 -14.86 -10.03 3.90
N ASP A 63 -15.40 -9.00 4.53
CA ASP A 63 -15.20 -7.63 4.07
C ASP A 63 -13.71 -7.28 4.19
N PRO A 64 -13.04 -6.78 3.16
CA PRO A 64 -11.59 -6.47 3.23
C PRO A 64 -11.24 -5.51 4.38
N ILE A 65 -12.13 -4.59 4.73
CA ILE A 65 -11.92 -3.65 5.84
C ILE A 65 -12.04 -4.36 7.20
N HIS A 66 -12.78 -5.44 7.31
CA HIS A 66 -12.95 -6.16 8.57
C HIS A 66 -11.60 -6.56 9.19
N SER A 67 -10.66 -7.08 8.40
CA SER A 67 -9.33 -7.48 8.87
C SER A 67 -8.52 -6.31 9.46
N THR A 68 -8.81 -5.07 9.05
CA THR A 68 -8.15 -3.86 9.55
C THR A 68 -8.77 -3.31 10.83
N LEU A 69 -9.90 -3.87 11.26
CA LEU A 69 -10.70 -3.43 12.41
C LEU A 69 -10.73 -4.46 13.54
N VAL A 70 -10.03 -5.58 13.40
CA VAL A 70 -10.00 -6.65 14.40
C VAL A 70 -8.58 -6.92 14.87
N THR A 71 -8.44 -7.58 16.01
CA THR A 71 -7.17 -7.99 16.58
C THR A 71 -6.62 -9.25 15.90
N TRP A 72 -5.32 -9.49 16.05
CA TRP A 72 -4.58 -10.58 15.41
C TRP A 72 -5.19 -11.98 15.62
N ASP A 73 -5.97 -12.21 16.67
CA ASP A 73 -6.61 -13.49 16.99
C ASP A 73 -8.02 -13.66 16.36
N MET A 74 -8.46 -12.66 15.57
CA MET A 74 -9.70 -12.66 14.79
C MET A 74 -9.39 -12.58 13.29
N LEU A 75 -8.66 -13.57 12.76
CA LEU A 75 -8.22 -13.58 11.36
C LEU A 75 -9.39 -13.58 10.36
N GLU A 76 -10.51 -14.16 10.73
CA GLU A 76 -11.72 -14.29 9.89
C GLU A 76 -12.98 -14.02 10.72
N ALA A 77 -14.01 -13.52 10.05
CA ALA A 77 -15.32 -13.39 10.66
C ALA A 77 -15.89 -14.76 11.04
N ARG A 78 -16.59 -14.83 12.18
CA ARG A 78 -17.27 -16.05 12.64
C ARG A 78 -18.75 -15.99 12.27
N ARG A 79 -19.21 -16.84 11.34
CA ARG A 79 -20.57 -16.83 10.79
C ARG A 79 -20.90 -15.48 10.12
N VAL A 80 -21.62 -14.61 10.82
CA VAL A 80 -21.83 -13.20 10.50
C VAL A 80 -21.33 -12.38 11.68
N SER A 81 -20.36 -11.53 11.44
CA SER A 81 -19.80 -10.57 12.40
C SER A 81 -20.11 -9.16 11.91
N ILE A 82 -20.56 -8.30 12.82
CA ILE A 82 -20.88 -6.91 12.49
C ILE A 82 -20.11 -6.03 13.47
N LEU A 83 -19.30 -5.14 12.94
CA LEU A 83 -18.72 -4.04 13.70
C LEU A 83 -19.53 -2.78 13.42
N ALA A 84 -19.89 -2.06 14.48
CA ALA A 84 -20.68 -0.86 14.38
C ALA A 84 -20.03 0.29 15.16
N PHE A 85 -19.92 1.42 14.51
CA PHE A 85 -19.30 2.62 15.07
C PHE A 85 -20.31 3.76 15.06
N HIS A 86 -20.52 4.37 16.22
CA HIS A 86 -21.44 5.52 16.36
C HIS A 86 -20.68 6.71 16.91
N ARG A 87 -20.58 7.78 16.12
CA ARG A 87 -19.97 9.04 16.51
C ARG A 87 -21.01 9.98 17.11
N ASP A 88 -20.83 10.33 18.35
CA ASP A 88 -21.64 11.37 18.99
C ASP A 88 -21.30 12.74 18.38
N SER A 89 -22.29 13.41 17.80
CA SER A 89 -22.11 14.67 17.09
C SER A 89 -21.72 15.85 18.00
N LYS A 90 -21.96 15.74 19.33
CA LYS A 90 -21.67 16.81 20.29
C LYS A 90 -20.29 16.70 20.88
N THR A 91 -19.84 15.47 21.15
CA THR A 91 -18.56 15.20 21.82
C THR A 91 -17.47 14.75 20.86
N GLY A 92 -17.83 14.26 19.67
CA GLY A 92 -16.92 13.62 18.73
C GLY A 92 -16.50 12.21 19.14
N ALA A 93 -16.92 11.73 20.32
CA ALA A 93 -16.58 10.39 20.80
C ALA A 93 -17.21 9.30 19.93
N VAL A 94 -16.46 8.22 19.66
CA VAL A 94 -16.94 7.09 18.87
C VAL A 94 -17.16 5.89 19.79
N ARG A 95 -18.43 5.45 19.89
CA ARG A 95 -18.81 4.16 20.50
C ARG A 95 -18.48 3.04 19.52
N ARG A 96 -17.67 2.08 19.93
CA ARG A 96 -17.20 0.94 19.15
C ARG A 96 -17.91 -0.32 19.62
N MET A 97 -18.72 -0.92 18.77
CA MET A 97 -19.61 -2.03 19.10
C MET A 97 -19.29 -3.26 18.24
N CYS A 98 -19.28 -4.43 18.89
CA CYS A 98 -19.20 -5.71 18.22
C CYS A 98 -20.50 -6.46 18.39
N VAL A 99 -21.05 -6.98 17.30
CA VAL A 99 -22.23 -7.87 17.28
C VAL A 99 -21.78 -9.20 16.67
N GLY A 100 -21.84 -10.24 17.45
CA GLY A 100 -21.33 -11.57 17.09
C GLY A 100 -20.19 -12.02 18.00
N SER A 101 -19.32 -12.85 17.46
CA SER A 101 -18.15 -13.34 18.19
C SER A 101 -17.14 -12.23 18.40
N GLN A 102 -16.58 -12.17 19.59
CA GLN A 102 -15.51 -11.27 19.98
C GLN A 102 -14.39 -12.11 20.59
N SER A 103 -13.15 -11.83 20.27
CA SER A 103 -11.99 -12.46 20.89
C SER A 103 -11.62 -11.76 22.21
N PRO A 104 -10.84 -12.40 23.09
CA PRO A 104 -10.33 -11.77 24.30
C PRO A 104 -9.44 -10.54 24.02
N GLU A 105 -8.70 -10.52 22.93
CA GLU A 105 -7.84 -9.39 22.55
C GLU A 105 -8.64 -8.14 22.11
N MET A 106 -9.89 -8.34 21.70
CA MET A 106 -10.82 -7.23 21.40
C MET A 106 -11.45 -6.62 22.66
N ASP A 107 -11.33 -7.29 23.84
CA ASP A 107 -11.88 -6.75 25.09
C ASP A 107 -11.21 -5.41 25.45
N GLY A 108 -12.03 -4.42 25.78
CA GLY A 108 -11.58 -3.05 26.01
C GLY A 108 -11.40 -2.20 24.75
N LEU A 109 -11.36 -2.80 23.55
CA LEU A 109 -11.42 -2.06 22.27
C LEU A 109 -12.87 -1.89 21.80
N TYR A 110 -13.69 -2.91 22.00
CA TYR A 110 -15.09 -2.97 21.57
C TYR A 110 -16.02 -3.36 22.73
N GLU A 111 -17.22 -2.80 22.71
CA GLU A 111 -18.34 -3.25 23.53
C GLU A 111 -19.07 -4.40 22.81
N ASN A 112 -19.10 -5.60 23.37
CA ASN A 112 -19.97 -6.66 22.85
C ASN A 112 -21.42 -6.33 23.23
N VAL A 113 -22.21 -5.95 22.24
CA VAL A 113 -23.58 -5.48 22.45
C VAL A 113 -24.63 -6.57 22.21
N GLN A 114 -24.24 -7.76 21.73
CA GLN A 114 -25.20 -8.83 21.50
C GLN A 114 -25.68 -9.46 22.81
N GLN A 115 -26.98 -9.47 23.03
CA GLN A 115 -27.57 -10.08 24.22
C GLN A 115 -27.72 -11.60 24.07
N ARG A 116 -27.73 -12.31 25.19
CA ARG A 116 -27.86 -13.77 25.21
C ARG A 116 -29.15 -14.21 24.52
N GLY A 117 -29.03 -15.05 23.49
CA GLY A 117 -30.17 -15.57 22.72
C GLY A 117 -30.70 -14.61 21.65
N GLU A 118 -30.09 -13.45 21.51
CA GLU A 118 -30.41 -12.49 20.44
C GLU A 118 -29.66 -12.86 19.15
N SER A 119 -30.30 -12.77 18.00
CA SER A 119 -29.60 -12.92 16.73
C SER A 119 -28.81 -11.64 16.40
N VAL A 120 -27.76 -11.75 15.59
CA VAL A 120 -26.95 -10.60 15.14
C VAL A 120 -27.85 -9.51 14.51
N TRP A 121 -28.86 -9.92 13.77
CA TRP A 121 -29.80 -9.02 13.09
C TRP A 121 -30.70 -8.25 14.07
N LYS A 122 -31.19 -8.94 15.12
CA LYS A 122 -31.97 -8.28 16.18
C LYS A 122 -31.14 -7.29 16.98
N ALA A 123 -29.89 -7.67 17.30
CA ALA A 123 -28.96 -6.78 17.97
C ALA A 123 -28.67 -5.54 17.12
N THR A 124 -28.40 -5.71 15.83
CA THR A 124 -28.17 -4.59 14.90
C THR A 124 -29.37 -3.64 14.83
N ALA A 125 -30.61 -4.17 14.71
CA ALA A 125 -31.80 -3.36 14.70
C ALA A 125 -32.01 -2.60 16.04
N ARG A 126 -31.66 -3.22 17.17
CA ARG A 126 -31.74 -2.59 18.49
C ARG A 126 -30.74 -1.46 18.65
N ILE A 127 -29.46 -1.66 18.29
CA ILE A 127 -28.45 -0.60 18.42
C ILE A 127 -28.73 0.59 17.49
N LEU A 128 -29.31 0.36 16.32
CA LEU A 128 -29.77 1.47 15.45
C LEU A 128 -30.88 2.31 16.12
N ARG A 129 -31.83 1.67 16.82
CA ARG A 129 -32.85 2.41 17.58
C ARG A 129 -32.26 3.14 18.78
N GLU A 130 -31.28 2.55 19.47
CA GLU A 130 -30.61 3.17 20.62
C GLU A 130 -29.78 4.39 20.22
N CYS A 131 -29.07 4.31 19.07
CA CYS A 131 -28.17 5.36 18.57
C CYS A 131 -28.92 6.41 17.72
N ASP A 132 -30.02 6.03 17.08
CA ASP A 132 -30.81 6.83 16.12
C ASP A 132 -29.94 7.65 15.13
N PRO A 133 -29.04 7.00 14.38
CA PRO A 133 -28.11 7.70 13.50
C PRO A 133 -28.81 8.39 12.34
N SER A 134 -28.25 9.52 11.91
CA SER A 134 -28.76 10.31 10.78
C SER A 134 -28.30 9.76 9.44
N ARG A 135 -27.05 9.27 9.36
CA ARG A 135 -26.42 8.76 8.14
C ARG A 135 -25.61 7.49 8.44
N ILE A 136 -25.98 6.40 7.79
CA ILE A 136 -25.40 5.08 8.02
C ILE A 136 -24.51 4.71 6.83
N ALA A 137 -23.21 4.67 7.03
CA ALA A 137 -22.24 4.16 6.04
C ALA A 137 -22.24 2.63 6.03
N VAL A 138 -22.20 2.05 4.82
CA VAL A 138 -21.91 0.63 4.60
C VAL A 138 -20.85 0.49 3.50
N ASN A 139 -20.04 -0.56 3.56
CA ASN A 139 -18.91 -0.77 2.64
C ASN A 139 -19.39 -1.21 1.26
N ARG A 140 -19.75 -0.22 0.44
CA ARG A 140 -20.08 -0.37 -0.97
C ARG A 140 -19.32 0.68 -1.78
N SER A 141 -18.79 0.27 -2.93
CA SER A 141 -18.04 1.14 -3.83
C SER A 141 -18.10 0.59 -5.25
N ILE A 142 -18.06 1.50 -6.24
CA ILE A 142 -17.84 1.16 -7.65
C ILE A 142 -16.39 1.41 -8.07
N ASN A 143 -15.59 2.07 -7.24
CA ASN A 143 -14.23 2.53 -7.56
C ASN A 143 -13.14 1.72 -6.87
N SER A 144 -13.46 1.04 -5.76
CA SER A 144 -12.44 0.38 -4.92
C SER A 144 -12.95 -0.92 -4.32
N GLY A 145 -12.37 -2.05 -4.74
CA GLY A 145 -12.77 -3.38 -4.28
C GLY A 145 -12.64 -3.57 -2.75
N TYR A 146 -11.63 -2.98 -2.12
CA TYR A 146 -11.46 -3.02 -0.67
C TYR A 146 -12.52 -2.20 0.10
N CYS A 147 -13.26 -1.32 -0.56
CA CYS A 147 -14.39 -0.58 0.02
C CYS A 147 -15.76 -1.18 -0.37
N ASP A 148 -15.80 -2.32 -1.09
CA ASP A 148 -17.01 -2.98 -1.61
C ASP A 148 -17.20 -4.38 -1.00
N GLY A 149 -16.91 -4.54 0.28
CA GLY A 149 -16.98 -5.83 0.97
C GLY A 149 -18.40 -6.28 1.35
N LEU A 150 -19.38 -5.40 1.35
CA LEU A 150 -20.77 -5.74 1.70
C LEU A 150 -21.42 -6.55 0.57
N THR A 151 -21.59 -7.84 0.78
CA THR A 151 -22.25 -8.70 -0.21
C THR A 151 -23.72 -8.35 -0.38
N ALA A 152 -24.28 -8.57 -1.58
CA ALA A 152 -25.71 -8.36 -1.86
C ALA A 152 -26.60 -9.11 -0.87
N THR A 153 -26.26 -10.36 -0.50
CA THR A 153 -27.02 -11.17 0.46
C THR A 153 -27.03 -10.55 1.85
N LEU A 154 -25.87 -10.11 2.39
CA LEU A 154 -25.82 -9.45 3.70
C LEU A 154 -26.57 -8.11 3.68
N PHE A 155 -26.53 -7.38 2.57
CA PHE A 155 -27.25 -6.13 2.43
C PHE A 155 -28.78 -6.34 2.46
N GLU A 156 -29.30 -7.34 1.76
CA GLU A 156 -30.73 -7.69 1.82
C GLU A 156 -31.14 -8.13 3.23
N GLN A 157 -30.34 -9.00 3.89
CA GLN A 157 -30.59 -9.41 5.28
C GLN A 157 -30.58 -8.23 6.26
N LEU A 158 -29.67 -7.27 6.09
CA LEU A 158 -29.66 -6.03 6.89
C LEU A 158 -30.96 -5.25 6.70
N LYS A 159 -31.37 -5.01 5.45
CA LYS A 159 -32.60 -4.28 5.15
C LYS A 159 -33.83 -4.95 5.72
N ASP A 160 -33.91 -6.28 5.65
CA ASP A 160 -35.05 -7.03 6.21
C ASP A 160 -35.10 -6.97 7.73
N ALA A 161 -33.95 -6.83 8.39
CA ALA A 161 -33.87 -6.85 9.85
C ALA A 161 -34.14 -5.51 10.52
N ILE A 162 -33.89 -4.39 9.84
CA ILE A 162 -33.97 -3.04 10.44
C ILE A 162 -35.26 -2.32 10.07
N ASP A 163 -35.61 -1.31 10.89
CA ASP A 163 -36.80 -0.51 10.66
C ASP A 163 -36.71 0.32 9.35
N PRO A 164 -37.83 0.57 8.66
CA PRO A 164 -37.83 1.27 7.37
C PRO A 164 -37.11 2.63 7.39
N CYS A 165 -37.27 3.40 8.49
CA CYS A 165 -36.61 4.71 8.62
C CYS A 165 -35.09 4.65 8.57
N TYR A 166 -34.45 3.56 9.05
CA TYR A 166 -33.02 3.40 8.98
C TYR A 166 -32.56 2.88 7.62
N ARG A 167 -33.39 2.15 6.87
CA ARG A 167 -33.08 1.73 5.49
C ARG A 167 -32.84 2.93 4.57
N GLU A 168 -33.64 3.99 4.76
CA GLU A 168 -33.53 5.23 3.97
C GLU A 168 -32.31 6.07 4.34
N ARG A 169 -31.66 5.79 5.48
CA ARG A 169 -30.45 6.47 5.95
C ARG A 169 -29.16 5.74 5.57
N ILE A 170 -29.26 4.54 4.94
CA ILE A 170 -28.09 3.79 4.48
C ILE A 170 -27.53 4.44 3.21
N GLU A 171 -26.26 4.76 3.26
CA GLU A 171 -25.52 5.35 2.14
C GLU A 171 -24.25 4.55 1.83
N VAL A 172 -23.69 4.79 0.62
CA VAL A 172 -22.41 4.26 0.20
C VAL A 172 -21.30 4.87 1.07
N GLY A 173 -20.59 4.03 1.82
CA GLY A 173 -19.57 4.43 2.79
C GLY A 173 -18.15 4.58 2.22
N GLU A 174 -17.97 4.59 0.88
CA GLU A 174 -16.64 4.63 0.25
C GLU A 174 -15.75 5.74 0.82
N ALA A 175 -16.26 6.96 0.97
CA ALA A 175 -15.47 8.08 1.48
C ALA A 175 -14.95 7.82 2.90
N LEU A 176 -15.75 7.20 3.78
CA LEU A 176 -15.34 6.84 5.13
C LEU A 176 -14.30 5.72 5.10
N SER A 177 -14.55 4.67 4.32
CA SER A 177 -13.66 3.53 4.18
C SER A 177 -12.29 3.94 3.64
N VAL A 178 -12.25 4.83 2.64
CA VAL A 178 -11.00 5.38 2.11
C VAL A 178 -10.26 6.18 3.19
N ARG A 179 -10.94 7.08 3.91
CA ARG A 179 -10.34 7.87 4.99
C ARG A 179 -9.74 7.01 6.10
N TRP A 180 -10.42 5.92 6.48
CA TRP A 180 -9.91 4.95 7.44
C TRP A 180 -8.63 4.26 6.96
N LEU A 181 -8.54 3.92 5.68
CA LEU A 181 -7.42 3.15 5.12
C LEU A 181 -6.22 4.01 4.75
N GLU A 182 -6.45 5.21 4.19
CA GLU A 182 -5.37 6.03 3.60
C GLU A 182 -4.47 6.71 4.63
N ARG A 183 -5.04 7.09 5.80
CA ARG A 183 -4.28 7.83 6.81
C ARG A 183 -3.45 6.90 7.68
N VAL A 184 -2.15 7.12 7.71
CA VAL A 184 -1.22 6.40 8.58
C VAL A 184 -1.03 7.12 9.91
N THR A 185 -0.90 6.33 10.99
CA THR A 185 -0.55 6.84 12.32
C THR A 185 0.97 7.03 12.43
N PRO A 186 1.47 7.78 13.44
CA PRO A 186 2.91 7.87 13.69
C PRO A 186 3.59 6.52 13.91
N LEU A 187 2.88 5.55 14.51
CA LEU A 187 3.39 4.18 14.68
C LEU A 187 3.50 3.46 13.34
N GLU A 188 2.45 3.51 12.51
CA GLU A 188 2.48 2.91 11.17
C GLU A 188 3.60 3.50 10.31
N LYS A 189 3.80 4.83 10.33
CA LYS A 189 4.88 5.49 9.61
C LYS A 189 6.26 4.96 10.04
N LYS A 190 6.50 4.84 11.35
CA LYS A 190 7.75 4.28 11.89
C LYS A 190 7.97 2.83 11.44
N ILE A 191 6.91 2.02 11.37
CA ILE A 191 7.02 0.63 10.91
C ILE A 191 7.24 0.57 9.38
N MET A 192 6.63 1.46 8.62
CA MET A 192 6.93 1.57 7.19
C MET A 192 8.40 1.91 6.94
N GLU A 193 9.02 2.82 7.72
CA GLU A 193 10.47 3.09 7.65
C GLU A 193 11.29 1.80 7.85
N CYS A 194 10.87 0.96 8.80
CA CYS A 194 11.53 -0.33 9.04
C CYS A 194 11.36 -1.28 7.85
N PHE A 195 10.14 -1.39 7.29
CA PHE A 195 9.85 -2.29 6.17
C PHE A 195 10.55 -1.83 4.88
N CYS A 196 10.58 -0.52 4.61
CA CYS A 196 11.33 0.06 3.50
C CYS A 196 12.82 -0.27 3.60
N ALA A 197 13.44 -0.07 4.76
CA ALA A 197 14.85 -0.42 5.00
C ALA A 197 15.13 -1.92 4.82
N VAL A 198 14.18 -2.80 5.17
CA VAL A 198 14.29 -4.25 4.93
C VAL A 198 14.17 -4.55 3.44
N THR A 199 13.24 -3.91 2.73
CA THR A 199 13.07 -4.08 1.27
C THR A 199 14.33 -3.63 0.51
N HIS A 200 14.90 -2.46 0.85
CA HIS A 200 16.18 -1.99 0.29
C HIS A 200 17.32 -2.99 0.54
N ALA A 201 17.43 -3.53 1.75
CA ALA A 201 18.48 -4.51 2.04
C ALA A 201 18.32 -5.85 1.30
N ILE A 202 17.09 -6.25 0.97
CA ILE A 202 16.82 -7.40 0.10
C ILE A 202 17.29 -7.10 -1.33
N ILE A 203 17.00 -5.91 -1.86
CA ILE A 203 17.46 -5.45 -3.18
C ILE A 203 18.99 -5.41 -3.19
N ASP A 204 19.62 -4.76 -2.22
CA ASP A 204 21.08 -4.63 -2.12
C ASP A 204 21.80 -5.97 -2.13
N TYR A 205 21.25 -6.98 -1.47
CA TYR A 205 21.82 -8.32 -1.46
C TYR A 205 21.64 -9.05 -2.78
N THR A 206 20.42 -9.01 -3.32
CA THR A 206 20.09 -9.76 -4.54
C THR A 206 20.65 -9.09 -5.79
N PHE A 207 20.85 -7.76 -5.76
CA PHE A 207 21.55 -6.97 -6.77
C PHE A 207 22.99 -6.70 -6.34
N SER A 208 23.75 -7.78 -6.11
CA SER A 208 25.15 -7.70 -5.73
C SER A 208 26.03 -8.66 -6.53
N THR A 209 27.31 -8.35 -6.63
CA THR A 209 28.30 -9.23 -7.24
C THR A 209 28.55 -10.52 -6.45
N ASP A 210 28.12 -10.56 -5.18
CA ASP A 210 28.13 -11.79 -4.36
C ASP A 210 27.05 -12.78 -4.83
N PHE A 211 25.93 -12.30 -5.39
CA PHE A 211 24.82 -13.11 -5.85
C PHE A 211 24.78 -13.27 -7.38
N ILE A 212 24.94 -12.20 -8.14
CA ILE A 212 24.84 -12.20 -9.61
C ILE A 212 26.18 -12.58 -10.25
N ILE A 213 26.16 -13.66 -11.01
CA ILE A 213 27.29 -14.11 -11.86
C ILE A 213 26.83 -13.95 -13.32
N PRO A 214 27.29 -12.92 -14.05
CA PRO A 214 26.94 -12.74 -15.46
C PRO A 214 27.24 -13.99 -16.31
N GLY A 215 26.35 -14.31 -17.24
CA GLY A 215 26.40 -15.54 -18.06
C GLY A 215 25.86 -16.79 -17.34
N LYS A 216 25.50 -16.71 -16.07
CA LYS A 216 25.00 -17.86 -15.28
C LYS A 216 23.72 -17.56 -14.54
N THR A 217 23.67 -16.50 -13.74
CA THR A 217 22.47 -16.12 -12.95
C THR A 217 21.38 -15.64 -13.89
N THR A 218 20.15 -16.06 -13.64
CA THR A 218 18.95 -15.62 -14.37
C THR A 218 18.17 -14.60 -13.56
N THR A 219 17.31 -13.82 -14.20
CA THR A 219 16.34 -12.93 -13.51
C THR A 219 15.45 -13.73 -12.58
N THR A 220 15.03 -14.94 -12.97
CA THR A 220 14.23 -15.85 -12.13
C THR A 220 14.98 -16.34 -10.87
N ASP A 221 16.31 -16.52 -10.92
CA ASP A 221 17.08 -16.87 -9.72
C ASP A 221 17.03 -15.77 -8.67
N ILE A 222 17.04 -14.51 -9.10
CA ILE A 222 16.91 -13.34 -8.22
C ILE A 222 15.52 -13.30 -7.57
N GLU A 223 14.46 -13.45 -8.37
CA GLU A 223 13.07 -13.48 -7.88
C GLU A 223 12.87 -14.54 -6.79
N TRP A 224 13.41 -15.77 -7.01
CA TRP A 224 13.31 -16.84 -6.01
C TRP A 224 14.16 -16.56 -4.78
N CYS A 225 15.28 -15.86 -4.89
CA CYS A 225 16.06 -15.45 -3.74
C CYS A 225 15.31 -14.43 -2.90
N MET A 226 14.70 -13.41 -3.52
CA MET A 226 13.85 -12.42 -2.84
C MET A 226 12.71 -13.10 -2.08
N ARG A 227 11.94 -13.98 -2.74
CA ARG A 227 10.85 -14.74 -2.12
C ARG A 227 11.32 -15.57 -0.92
N ARG A 228 12.48 -16.22 -1.04
CA ARG A 228 13.06 -17.02 0.05
C ARG A 228 13.42 -16.16 1.26
N ILE A 229 14.06 -15.01 1.05
CA ILE A 229 14.42 -14.08 2.13
C ILE A 229 13.14 -13.62 2.86
N ILE A 230 12.14 -13.14 2.11
CA ILE A 230 10.88 -12.65 2.67
C ILE A 230 10.20 -13.73 3.54
N ASN A 231 10.08 -14.94 3.02
CA ASN A 231 9.46 -16.05 3.75
C ASN A 231 10.26 -16.46 5.00
N GLU A 232 11.59 -16.42 4.96
CA GLU A 232 12.45 -16.77 6.12
C GLU A 232 12.38 -15.72 7.23
N LEU A 233 12.05 -14.47 6.88
CA LEU A 233 11.75 -13.41 7.85
C LEU A 233 10.36 -13.55 8.48
N GLY A 234 9.49 -14.45 7.97
CA GLY A 234 8.10 -14.57 8.40
C GLY A 234 7.20 -13.44 7.87
N TYR A 235 7.51 -12.96 6.68
CA TYR A 235 6.79 -11.94 5.95
C TYR A 235 6.15 -12.50 4.69
N ASN A 236 5.26 -11.73 4.07
CA ASN A 236 4.66 -12.02 2.79
C ASN A 236 5.14 -11.01 1.75
N TYR A 237 4.89 -11.32 0.50
CA TYR A 237 4.90 -10.37 -0.61
C TYR A 237 3.47 -10.27 -1.14
N TRP A 238 3.01 -9.07 -1.45
CA TRP A 238 1.63 -8.82 -1.88
C TRP A 238 1.45 -8.98 -3.40
N PHE A 239 2.57 -8.95 -4.13
CA PHE A 239 2.71 -9.45 -5.51
C PHE A 239 4.03 -10.23 -5.61
N GLY A 240 4.16 -11.09 -6.62
CA GLY A 240 5.43 -11.82 -6.82
C GLY A 240 6.54 -10.85 -7.23
N PRO A 241 7.67 -10.77 -6.49
CA PRO A 241 8.79 -9.96 -6.95
C PRO A 241 9.13 -10.27 -8.41
N ASP A 242 9.23 -9.20 -9.21
CA ASP A 242 9.57 -9.24 -10.63
C ASP A 242 11.02 -8.80 -10.84
N VAL A 243 11.73 -9.51 -11.72
CA VAL A 243 13.06 -9.07 -12.20
C VAL A 243 13.10 -9.21 -13.72
N ASP A 244 13.39 -8.13 -14.38
CA ASP A 244 13.55 -8.08 -15.83
C ASP A 244 14.81 -7.30 -16.23
N LEU A 245 15.10 -7.28 -17.50
CA LEU A 245 16.24 -6.55 -18.01
C LEU A 245 15.96 -5.92 -19.39
N GLN A 246 16.68 -4.88 -19.68
CA GLN A 246 16.82 -4.33 -21.02
C GLN A 246 18.22 -4.66 -21.55
N ARG A 247 18.28 -5.04 -22.82
CA ARG A 247 19.52 -5.44 -23.49
C ARG A 247 19.73 -4.63 -24.75
N ARG A 248 20.94 -4.11 -24.94
CA ARG A 248 21.30 -3.42 -26.18
C ARG A 248 21.09 -4.31 -27.39
N GLY A 249 20.44 -3.79 -28.41
CA GLY A 249 20.09 -4.52 -29.65
C GLY A 249 18.77 -5.31 -29.56
N SER A 250 18.08 -5.32 -28.40
CA SER A 250 16.74 -5.89 -28.26
C SER A 250 15.66 -4.80 -28.42
N ASN A 251 14.56 -5.16 -29.08
CA ASN A 251 13.36 -4.29 -29.16
C ASN A 251 12.39 -4.50 -27.98
N VAL A 252 12.74 -5.40 -27.05
CA VAL A 252 11.92 -5.71 -25.88
C VAL A 252 12.42 -4.88 -24.70
N SER A 253 11.54 -4.05 -24.12
CA SER A 253 11.88 -3.16 -23.02
C SER A 253 11.85 -3.81 -21.63
N ARG A 254 11.22 -4.98 -21.50
CA ARG A 254 11.20 -5.80 -20.27
C ARG A 254 11.35 -7.27 -20.67
N MET A 255 12.53 -7.84 -20.47
CA MET A 255 12.86 -9.23 -20.79
C MET A 255 12.93 -10.06 -19.51
N PHE A 256 12.02 -11.00 -19.36
CA PHE A 256 11.90 -11.90 -18.20
C PHE A 256 12.51 -13.28 -18.51
N ASN A 257 12.85 -14.03 -17.47
CA ASN A 257 13.44 -15.38 -17.55
C ASN A 257 14.75 -15.42 -18.37
N GLU A 258 15.52 -14.35 -18.32
CA GLU A 258 16.74 -14.17 -19.10
C GLU A 258 17.99 -14.48 -18.26
N THR A 259 19.00 -15.06 -18.91
CA THR A 259 20.36 -15.12 -18.34
C THR A 259 20.99 -13.74 -18.45
N ILE A 260 21.39 -13.18 -17.31
CA ILE A 260 21.99 -11.86 -17.19
C ILE A 260 23.36 -11.85 -17.91
N GLN A 261 23.61 -10.82 -18.73
CA GLN A 261 24.83 -10.66 -19.52
C GLN A 261 25.52 -9.31 -19.21
N PRO A 262 26.84 -9.20 -19.39
CA PRO A 262 27.52 -7.92 -19.33
C PRO A 262 26.91 -6.90 -20.29
N GLY A 263 26.58 -5.70 -19.79
CA GLY A 263 25.95 -4.62 -20.55
C GLY A 263 24.43 -4.58 -20.45
N ASP A 264 23.79 -5.51 -19.73
CA ASP A 264 22.36 -5.46 -19.44
C ASP A 264 22.05 -4.37 -18.41
N LEU A 265 20.88 -3.76 -18.54
CA LEU A 265 20.26 -2.91 -17.52
C LEU A 265 19.17 -3.72 -16.83
N LEU A 266 19.42 -4.14 -15.59
CA LEU A 266 18.49 -4.87 -14.74
C LEU A 266 17.49 -3.94 -14.08
N HIS A 267 16.30 -4.45 -13.86
CA HIS A 267 15.25 -3.80 -13.08
C HIS A 267 14.61 -4.82 -12.15
N CYS A 268 14.27 -4.43 -10.93
CA CYS A 268 13.42 -5.21 -10.03
C CYS A 268 12.26 -4.39 -9.54
N ASP A 269 11.18 -5.10 -9.23
CA ASP A 269 9.95 -4.60 -8.63
C ASP A 269 9.59 -5.53 -7.46
N ILE A 270 9.53 -5.00 -6.24
CA ILE A 270 9.38 -5.79 -5.01
C ILE A 270 8.60 -5.03 -3.94
N GLY A 271 7.59 -5.73 -3.36
CA GLY A 271 6.84 -5.25 -2.21
C GLY A 271 6.69 -6.31 -1.13
N ILE A 272 6.93 -5.95 0.12
CA ILE A 272 6.73 -6.82 1.28
C ILE A 272 5.56 -6.34 2.14
N ASN A 273 4.97 -7.28 2.90
CA ASN A 273 4.02 -6.95 3.95
C ASN A 273 4.11 -7.94 5.11
N GLY A 274 3.69 -7.49 6.30
CA GLY A 274 3.65 -8.35 7.47
C GLY A 274 2.52 -9.39 7.41
N GLN A 275 2.64 -10.49 8.15
CA GLN A 275 1.55 -11.47 8.29
C GLN A 275 0.40 -10.95 9.15
N TYR A 276 0.71 -10.12 10.16
CA TYR A 276 -0.28 -9.51 11.05
C TYR A 276 -0.30 -7.98 10.93
N VAL A 277 0.81 -7.38 10.51
CA VAL A 277 0.89 -5.93 10.27
C VAL A 277 0.56 -5.67 8.80
N HIS A 278 -0.63 -5.16 8.57
CA HIS A 278 -1.12 -4.81 7.23
C HIS A 278 -0.51 -3.48 6.77
N LEU A 279 0.80 -3.47 6.56
CA LEU A 279 1.54 -2.38 5.94
C LEU A 279 2.37 -2.97 4.79
N HIS A 280 2.37 -2.28 3.67
CA HIS A 280 2.97 -2.74 2.41
C HIS A 280 4.04 -1.76 1.97
N THR A 281 5.12 -2.28 1.39
CA THR A 281 6.11 -1.49 0.65
C THR A 281 5.99 -1.78 -0.84
N ASP A 282 6.53 -0.87 -1.66
CA ASP A 282 6.57 -1.01 -3.11
C ASP A 282 7.77 -0.25 -3.67
N MET A 283 8.70 -0.96 -4.35
CA MET A 283 9.97 -0.37 -4.75
C MET A 283 10.49 -0.96 -6.05
N GLN A 284 10.96 -0.08 -6.93
CA GLN A 284 11.66 -0.47 -8.17
C GLN A 284 13.05 0.17 -8.21
N TRP A 285 14.06 -0.68 -8.38
CA TRP A 285 15.47 -0.28 -8.50
C TRP A 285 16.09 -0.84 -9.75
N VAL A 286 17.17 -0.21 -10.20
CA VAL A 286 17.90 -0.56 -11.43
C VAL A 286 19.38 -0.78 -11.18
N ALA A 287 19.96 -1.72 -11.93
CA ALA A 287 21.39 -2.03 -11.89
C ALA A 287 21.96 -2.21 -13.31
N TYR A 288 23.20 -1.80 -13.49
CA TYR A 288 23.92 -2.02 -14.74
C TYR A 288 24.99 -3.09 -14.57
N ILE A 289 25.00 -4.06 -15.47
CA ILE A 289 26.00 -5.13 -15.50
C ILE A 289 27.24 -4.65 -16.27
N LEU A 290 28.33 -4.43 -15.56
CA LEU A 290 29.58 -3.93 -16.15
C LEU A 290 30.12 -4.90 -17.22
N ARG A 291 30.59 -4.33 -18.34
CA ARG A 291 31.34 -5.08 -19.33
C ARG A 291 32.78 -5.23 -18.90
N GLU A 292 33.51 -6.14 -19.54
CA GLU A 292 34.95 -6.31 -19.30
C GLU A 292 35.70 -4.97 -19.50
N GLY A 293 36.39 -4.53 -18.46
CA GLY A 293 37.17 -3.29 -18.45
C GLY A 293 36.36 -2.03 -18.07
N GLU A 294 35.06 -2.11 -17.88
CA GLU A 294 34.27 -1.00 -17.35
C GLU A 294 34.35 -0.93 -15.81
N THR A 295 34.44 0.27 -15.27
CA THR A 295 34.39 0.56 -13.82
C THR A 295 33.18 1.41 -13.45
N GLU A 296 32.47 1.95 -14.44
CA GLU A 296 31.31 2.81 -14.31
C GLU A 296 30.29 2.48 -15.40
N ALA A 297 29.03 2.76 -15.17
CA ALA A 297 27.99 2.68 -16.18
C ALA A 297 28.21 3.76 -17.27
N PRO A 298 27.74 3.54 -18.51
CA PRO A 298 27.67 4.61 -19.50
C PRO A 298 27.01 5.86 -18.94
N GLN A 299 27.63 7.03 -19.13
CA GLN A 299 27.15 8.31 -18.57
C GLN A 299 25.70 8.62 -18.93
N GLU A 300 25.25 8.23 -20.12
CA GLU A 300 23.87 8.46 -20.58
C GLU A 300 22.84 7.63 -19.75
N LEU A 301 23.20 6.44 -19.26
CA LEU A 301 22.33 5.66 -18.40
C LEU A 301 22.17 6.32 -17.01
N GLN A 302 23.29 6.82 -16.44
CA GLN A 302 23.21 7.58 -15.17
C GLN A 302 22.41 8.87 -15.36
N ALA A 303 22.62 9.59 -16.47
CA ALA A 303 21.85 10.80 -16.75
C ALA A 303 20.35 10.54 -16.92
N LEU A 304 19.97 9.36 -17.43
CA LEU A 304 18.56 8.96 -17.51
C LEU A 304 17.98 8.67 -16.13
N LEU A 305 18.73 8.04 -15.22
CA LEU A 305 18.34 7.90 -13.80
C LEU A 305 18.18 9.27 -13.13
N ASP A 306 19.12 10.19 -13.36
CA ASP A 306 19.05 11.57 -12.82
C ASP A 306 17.81 12.31 -13.34
N THR A 307 17.43 12.08 -14.61
CA THR A 307 16.20 12.59 -15.21
C THR A 307 14.97 12.02 -14.53
N GLY A 308 14.96 10.71 -14.23
CA GLY A 308 13.90 10.07 -13.46
C GLY A 308 13.76 10.64 -12.06
N ASN A 309 14.87 10.85 -11.36
CA ASN A 309 14.88 11.49 -10.03
C ASN A 309 14.41 12.95 -10.09
N ARG A 310 14.75 13.69 -11.15
CA ARG A 310 14.20 15.03 -11.36
C ARG A 310 12.68 14.97 -11.52
N PHE A 311 12.16 13.99 -12.25
CA PHE A 311 10.70 13.83 -12.41
C PHE A 311 10.02 13.40 -11.10
N ARG A 312 10.61 12.52 -10.30
CA ARG A 312 10.14 12.22 -8.93
C ARG A 312 9.96 13.50 -8.11
N GLN A 313 10.96 14.40 -8.12
CA GLN A 313 10.87 15.66 -7.39
C GLN A 313 9.74 16.55 -7.91
N ILE A 314 9.54 16.63 -9.24
CA ILE A 314 8.42 17.37 -9.84
C ILE A 314 7.07 16.82 -9.34
N VAL A 315 6.92 15.50 -9.28
CA VAL A 315 5.68 14.87 -8.78
C VAL A 315 5.46 15.22 -7.32
N MET A 316 6.47 15.03 -6.46
CA MET A 316 6.39 15.33 -5.02
C MET A 316 6.03 16.80 -4.76
N ASP A 317 6.65 17.74 -5.50
CA ASP A 317 6.35 19.19 -5.42
C ASP A 317 4.91 19.50 -5.86
N SER A 318 4.34 18.69 -6.75
CA SER A 318 2.97 18.84 -7.26
C SER A 318 1.91 18.27 -6.32
N MET A 319 2.30 17.38 -5.39
CA MET A 319 1.42 16.73 -4.41
C MET A 319 1.04 17.68 -3.27
N VAL A 320 0.19 18.64 -3.56
CA VAL A 320 -0.29 19.64 -2.60
C VAL A 320 -1.56 19.14 -1.92
N ILE A 321 -1.61 19.19 -0.58
CA ILE A 321 -2.81 18.83 0.21
C ILE A 321 -4.04 19.59 -0.31
N GLY A 322 -5.14 18.86 -0.51
CA GLY A 322 -6.41 19.39 -1.05
C GLY A 322 -6.53 19.39 -2.57
N LYS A 323 -5.45 19.15 -3.33
CA LYS A 323 -5.55 18.86 -4.78
C LYS A 323 -5.95 17.41 -4.99
N ASP A 324 -6.72 17.14 -6.03
CA ASP A 324 -7.01 15.77 -6.46
C ASP A 324 -5.86 15.16 -7.27
N GLY A 325 -5.88 13.83 -7.42
CA GLY A 325 -4.83 13.10 -8.13
C GLY A 325 -4.69 13.50 -9.58
N ASN A 326 -5.79 13.83 -10.28
CA ASN A 326 -5.76 14.31 -11.67
C ASN A 326 -5.09 15.67 -11.80
N ALA A 327 -5.34 16.58 -10.86
CA ALA A 327 -4.70 17.91 -10.84
C ALA A 327 -3.19 17.81 -10.56
N VAL A 328 -2.77 16.85 -9.71
CA VAL A 328 -1.35 16.56 -9.49
C VAL A 328 -0.72 15.98 -10.75
N PHE A 329 -1.38 15.01 -11.39
CA PHE A 329 -0.93 14.41 -12.65
C PHE A 329 -0.73 15.46 -13.74
N ASP A 330 -1.74 16.30 -13.99
CA ASP A 330 -1.70 17.34 -15.04
C ASP A 330 -0.56 18.34 -14.80
N GLU A 331 -0.36 18.77 -13.56
CA GLU A 331 0.72 19.71 -13.21
C GLU A 331 2.10 19.06 -13.36
N ALA A 332 2.29 17.84 -12.88
CA ALA A 332 3.55 17.11 -13.00
C ALA A 332 3.93 16.88 -14.47
N MET A 333 2.96 16.43 -15.29
CA MET A 333 3.18 16.19 -16.72
C MET A 333 3.45 17.51 -17.48
N ARG A 334 2.79 18.61 -17.11
CA ARG A 334 3.05 19.93 -17.67
C ARG A 334 4.47 20.40 -17.37
N LEU A 335 4.94 20.26 -16.12
CA LEU A 335 6.29 20.64 -15.71
C LEU A 335 7.35 19.77 -16.37
N ALA A 336 7.16 18.46 -16.42
CA ALA A 336 8.06 17.51 -17.12
C ALA A 336 8.24 17.92 -18.60
N LYS A 337 7.15 18.28 -19.28
CA LYS A 337 7.19 18.73 -20.68
C LYS A 337 8.02 20.01 -20.85
N LEU A 338 7.95 20.94 -19.90
CA LEU A 338 8.77 22.18 -19.94
C LEU A 338 10.25 21.91 -19.79
N GLU A 339 10.63 20.86 -19.06
CA GLU A 339 12.02 20.41 -18.89
C GLU A 339 12.46 19.41 -19.98
N GLY A 340 11.59 19.07 -20.95
CA GLY A 340 11.90 18.14 -22.04
C GLY A 340 11.96 16.68 -21.63
N ILE A 341 11.44 16.35 -20.44
CA ILE A 341 11.37 14.96 -19.92
C ILE A 341 10.29 14.19 -20.67
N GLN A 342 10.55 12.92 -20.97
CA GLN A 342 9.60 11.98 -21.57
C GLN A 342 9.12 10.98 -20.49
N PRO A 343 8.06 11.28 -19.71
CA PRO A 343 7.66 10.49 -18.58
C PRO A 343 6.43 9.63 -18.84
N MET A 344 6.26 8.59 -18.02
CA MET A 344 4.96 8.02 -17.65
C MET A 344 4.79 8.13 -16.13
N LEU A 345 3.60 8.47 -15.66
CA LEU A 345 3.28 8.64 -14.25
C LEU A 345 2.08 7.75 -13.87
N TYR A 346 2.27 6.91 -12.86
CA TYR A 346 1.24 5.97 -12.39
C TYR A 346 1.36 5.69 -10.89
N THR A 347 1.67 6.73 -10.13
CA THR A 347 1.80 6.76 -8.67
C THR A 347 0.47 6.43 -7.99
N HIS A 348 0.50 5.58 -7.00
CA HIS A 348 -0.67 5.15 -6.25
C HIS A 348 -0.44 5.21 -4.73
N PRO A 349 -1.50 5.30 -3.90
CA PRO A 349 -1.36 5.14 -2.45
C PRO A 349 -0.85 3.76 -2.08
N VAL A 350 -0.02 3.68 -1.02
CA VAL A 350 0.47 2.45 -0.40
C VAL A 350 0.25 2.54 1.12
N GLY A 351 0.10 1.42 1.77
CA GLY A 351 -0.11 1.35 3.22
C GLY A 351 -0.79 0.06 3.61
N THR A 352 -2.04 0.13 4.11
CA THR A 352 -2.82 -1.07 4.50
C THR A 352 -2.99 -2.07 3.35
N PHE A 353 -2.98 -1.60 2.12
CA PHE A 353 -2.93 -2.40 0.88
C PHE A 353 -1.80 -1.87 0.00
N GLY A 354 -1.22 -2.72 -0.84
CA GLY A 354 -0.17 -2.33 -1.78
C GLY A 354 -0.68 -1.31 -2.80
N HIS A 355 -1.71 -1.66 -3.60
CA HIS A 355 -2.51 -0.66 -4.30
C HIS A 355 -3.53 -0.10 -3.30
N GLY A 356 -3.13 0.93 -2.55
CA GLY A 356 -3.82 1.42 -1.38
C GLY A 356 -5.03 2.31 -1.65
N ALA A 357 -5.68 2.73 -0.57
CA ALA A 357 -6.77 3.69 -0.61
C ALA A 357 -6.23 5.12 -0.70
N GLY A 358 -6.87 5.97 -1.47
CA GLY A 358 -6.51 7.38 -1.67
C GLY A 358 -6.55 7.79 -3.14
N PRO A 359 -5.94 8.93 -3.50
CA PRO A 359 -5.92 9.44 -4.86
C PRO A 359 -4.92 8.70 -5.76
N ALA A 360 -5.37 8.20 -6.91
CA ALA A 360 -4.49 7.74 -7.98
C ALA A 360 -3.94 8.94 -8.77
N ILE A 361 -2.65 8.94 -9.07
CA ILE A 361 -1.96 10.01 -9.84
C ILE A 361 -1.49 9.40 -11.16
N GLY A 362 -2.39 9.39 -12.16
CA GLY A 362 -2.23 8.64 -13.39
C GLY A 362 -2.42 7.14 -13.18
N MET A 363 -2.31 6.38 -14.27
CA MET A 363 -2.31 4.91 -14.29
C MET A 363 -1.42 4.44 -15.44
N TYR A 364 -0.76 3.31 -15.28
CA TYR A 364 0.09 2.74 -16.35
C TYR A 364 -0.66 2.61 -17.69
N THR A 365 -1.91 2.18 -17.65
CA THR A 365 -2.77 2.00 -18.83
C THR A 365 -3.55 3.27 -19.24
N ASN A 366 -3.50 4.35 -18.43
CA ASN A 366 -4.22 5.59 -18.70
C ASN A 366 -3.39 6.80 -18.25
N GLN A 367 -2.70 7.41 -19.21
CA GLN A 367 -1.90 8.63 -19.02
C GLN A 367 -2.74 9.90 -19.23
N GLY A 368 -3.88 9.98 -18.55
CA GLY A 368 -4.82 11.09 -18.59
C GLY A 368 -5.76 11.08 -17.40
N PHE A 369 -6.95 11.65 -17.56
CA PHE A 369 -7.94 11.74 -16.49
C PHE A 369 -8.38 10.36 -15.99
N VAL A 370 -8.32 10.14 -14.68
CA VAL A 370 -8.74 8.94 -13.98
C VAL A 370 -10.02 9.25 -13.21
N ALA A 371 -11.14 8.67 -13.63
CA ALA A 371 -12.42 8.84 -12.96
C ALA A 371 -12.44 8.12 -11.59
N GLY A 372 -13.16 8.66 -10.63
CA GLY A 372 -13.32 8.08 -9.29
C GLY A 372 -12.05 8.21 -8.44
N THR A 373 -11.09 7.30 -8.57
CA THR A 373 -9.88 7.31 -7.72
C THR A 373 -8.99 8.52 -7.96
N GLY A 374 -8.86 9.00 -9.20
CA GLY A 374 -8.09 10.20 -9.51
C GLY A 374 -8.75 11.51 -9.05
N GLU A 375 -10.06 11.49 -8.76
CA GLU A 375 -10.81 12.64 -8.25
C GLU A 375 -10.74 12.78 -6.71
N ARG A 376 -10.10 11.83 -6.03
CA ARG A 376 -9.85 11.91 -4.58
C ARG A 376 -8.74 12.93 -4.31
N VAL A 377 -8.85 13.62 -3.19
CA VAL A 377 -7.90 14.66 -2.80
C VAL A 377 -6.73 14.07 -2.01
N ILE A 378 -5.55 14.64 -2.21
CA ILE A 378 -4.37 14.39 -1.37
C ILE A 378 -4.67 14.89 0.04
N ASP A 379 -4.49 14.03 1.03
CA ASP A 379 -4.61 14.38 2.44
C ASP A 379 -3.26 14.24 3.18
N GLU A 380 -3.21 14.77 4.39
CA GLU A 380 -2.05 14.65 5.27
C GLU A 380 -1.89 13.21 5.78
N ASP A 381 -0.66 12.79 6.03
CA ASP A 381 -0.31 11.46 6.52
C ASP A 381 -0.78 10.32 5.60
N THR A 382 -0.75 10.54 4.28
CA THR A 382 -0.97 9.51 3.25
C THR A 382 0.36 9.10 2.63
N CYS A 383 0.60 7.78 2.53
CA CYS A 383 1.78 7.24 1.86
C CYS A 383 1.45 6.83 0.43
N PHE A 384 2.46 6.91 -0.44
CA PHE A 384 2.36 6.57 -1.85
C PHE A 384 3.58 5.77 -2.30
N ALA A 385 3.36 4.82 -3.17
CA ALA A 385 4.36 4.28 -4.06
C ALA A 385 4.54 5.30 -5.20
N LEU A 386 5.65 6.04 -5.18
CA LEU A 386 5.99 7.06 -6.18
C LEU A 386 6.51 6.36 -7.44
N GLU A 387 5.59 5.76 -8.16
CA GLU A 387 5.85 4.92 -9.32
C GLU A 387 5.75 5.70 -10.62
N LEU A 388 6.81 5.63 -11.44
CA LEU A 388 6.94 6.33 -12.71
C LEU A 388 8.05 5.73 -13.58
N ASN A 389 8.08 6.09 -14.83
CA ASN A 389 9.29 5.90 -15.64
C ASN A 389 9.58 7.11 -16.52
N VAL A 390 10.83 7.20 -16.93
CA VAL A 390 11.28 8.10 -18.00
C VAL A 390 11.99 7.29 -19.07
N TYR A 391 12.03 7.81 -20.30
CA TYR A 391 12.76 7.14 -21.38
C TYR A 391 13.46 8.14 -22.30
N ASP A 392 14.52 7.68 -22.93
CA ASP A 392 15.19 8.44 -23.99
C ASP A 392 15.84 7.45 -25.00
N ASN A 393 16.24 7.97 -26.17
CA ASN A 393 16.97 7.22 -27.16
C ASN A 393 18.48 7.46 -26.93
N LEU A 394 19.19 6.46 -26.40
CA LEU A 394 20.56 6.61 -25.94
C LEU A 394 21.58 6.28 -27.03
N ALA A 395 22.53 7.18 -27.27
CA ALA A 395 23.60 6.96 -28.26
C ALA A 395 24.52 5.81 -27.83
N CYS A 396 24.77 5.64 -26.54
CA CYS A 396 25.54 4.49 -26.01
C CYS A 396 24.87 3.13 -26.27
N TRP A 397 23.59 3.13 -26.65
CA TRP A 397 22.81 1.96 -27.09
C TRP A 397 22.35 2.08 -28.55
N ASP A 398 23.18 2.68 -29.42
CA ASP A 398 22.93 2.84 -30.86
C ASP A 398 21.61 3.55 -31.20
N GLY A 399 21.16 4.47 -30.35
CA GLY A 399 19.89 5.19 -30.49
C GLY A 399 18.68 4.36 -30.07
N GLN A 400 18.87 3.23 -29.42
CA GLN A 400 17.79 2.43 -28.86
C GLN A 400 17.09 3.21 -27.75
N ARG A 401 15.75 3.08 -27.68
CA ARG A 401 14.97 3.61 -26.55
C ARG A 401 15.23 2.76 -25.32
N VAL A 402 15.62 3.42 -24.23
CA VAL A 402 15.85 2.84 -22.92
C VAL A 402 14.88 3.46 -21.92
N PHE A 403 14.28 2.64 -21.07
CA PHE A 403 13.38 3.06 -20.01
C PHE A 403 14.09 2.99 -18.67
N MET A 404 13.83 3.95 -17.81
CA MET A 404 14.24 3.96 -16.41
C MET A 404 12.97 3.88 -15.56
N TYR A 405 12.64 2.67 -15.11
CA TYR A 405 11.52 2.39 -14.21
C TYR A 405 11.97 2.64 -12.78
N LEU A 406 11.21 3.41 -12.02
CA LEU A 406 11.58 3.86 -10.70
C LEU A 406 10.37 3.90 -9.78
N GLU A 407 10.53 3.39 -8.57
CA GLU A 407 9.53 3.44 -7.53
C GLU A 407 10.14 3.53 -6.15
N GLU A 408 9.54 4.33 -5.29
CA GLU A 408 9.90 4.45 -3.87
C GLU A 408 8.69 4.85 -3.04
N ASP A 409 8.64 4.34 -1.83
CA ASP A 409 7.64 4.75 -0.88
C ASP A 409 7.91 6.14 -0.32
N ILE A 410 6.93 7.02 -0.44
CA ILE A 410 6.94 8.38 0.10
C ILE A 410 5.78 8.58 1.07
N CYS A 411 5.91 9.54 1.97
CA CYS A 411 4.81 9.96 2.84
C CYS A 411 4.52 11.45 2.64
N ARG A 412 3.26 11.79 2.37
CA ARG A 412 2.76 13.17 2.32
C ARG A 412 2.25 13.56 3.70
N ALA A 413 3.16 14.07 4.53
CA ALA A 413 2.86 14.70 5.82
C ALA A 413 2.87 16.24 5.67
N ALA A 414 3.45 17.00 6.58
CA ALA A 414 3.66 18.45 6.41
C ALA A 414 4.51 18.74 5.17
N GLU A 415 5.53 17.92 4.92
CA GLU A 415 6.31 17.87 3.68
C GLU A 415 6.11 16.50 3.01
N CYS A 416 6.47 16.40 1.74
CA CYS A 416 6.43 15.14 0.99
C CYS A 416 7.86 14.60 0.89
N ASP A 417 8.14 13.51 1.59
CA ASP A 417 9.48 12.95 1.69
C ASP A 417 9.50 11.44 1.45
N TYR A 418 10.65 10.92 1.01
CA TYR A 418 10.92 9.48 0.98
C TYR A 418 10.89 8.88 2.40
N ILE A 419 10.32 7.68 2.52
CA ILE A 419 10.23 7.01 3.83
C ILE A 419 11.60 6.50 4.28
N ASP A 420 12.39 5.90 3.37
CA ASP A 420 13.76 5.37 3.68
C ASP A 420 14.80 5.75 2.61
N GLY A 421 14.59 6.84 1.88
CA GLY A 421 15.51 7.27 0.83
C GLY A 421 15.11 6.82 -0.57
N HIS A 422 16.05 6.91 -1.53
CA HIS A 422 15.80 6.55 -2.93
C HIS A 422 17.10 6.30 -3.68
N GLN A 423 16.99 5.63 -4.81
CA GLN A 423 18.15 5.36 -5.66
C GLN A 423 18.62 6.62 -6.39
N THR A 424 19.86 7.04 -6.13
CA THR A 424 20.52 8.20 -6.81
C THR A 424 21.63 7.79 -7.77
N LYS A 425 22.11 6.54 -7.69
CA LYS A 425 23.13 5.99 -8.56
C LYS A 425 22.72 4.61 -9.04
N LEU A 426 23.10 4.29 -10.29
CA LEU A 426 22.96 2.92 -10.76
C LEU A 426 23.80 1.99 -9.87
N MET A 427 23.21 0.86 -9.46
CA MET A 427 24.00 -0.23 -8.89
C MET A 427 24.88 -0.80 -9.99
N LEU A 428 26.15 -1.11 -9.68
CA LEU A 428 27.14 -1.62 -10.63
C LEU A 428 27.49 -3.05 -10.27
N LEU A 429 27.32 -3.97 -11.21
CA LEU A 429 27.47 -5.41 -10.99
C LEU A 429 28.38 -6.05 -12.04
#